data_125c6ab091bfc538716c0c4cbec9263e
#
_entry.id   125c6ab091bfc538716c0c4cbec9263e
#
_cell.length_a   1.000
_cell.length_b   1.000
_cell.length_c   1.000
_cell.angle_alpha   90.00
_cell.angle_beta   90.00
_cell.angle_gamma   90.00
#
_symmetry.space_group_name_H-M   'P 1'
#
loop_
_entity.id
_entity.type
_entity.pdbx_description
1 polymer ?
#
loop_
_entity_poly.entity_id
_entity_poly.type
_entity_poly.pdbx_seq_one_letter_code
_entity_poly.pdbx_strand_id
1 'polypeptide(L)'
;VTVLDIDDLQVVVERNAASRAAEAMKAERIISAELDLFERWVDSLEVLPAIVALRERADEIVRRVLTENEDRWMNISEADRSRVEAVARAVAQRMLHEPTLKLKQLAGNEGAYEAVNAVRELFGLDTETDPGGGTEATVTPIRREG
;
A
#
# COMPACT_ATOMS: atom_id res chain seq x y z
N VAL A 1 -37.62 -5.84 53.37
CA VAL A 1 -37.72 -4.64 52.51
C VAL A 1 -36.41 -3.90 52.68
N THR A 2 -35.56 -3.91 51.67
CA THR A 2 -34.30 -3.17 51.67
C THR A 2 -34.63 -1.73 51.28
N VAL A 3 -34.48 -0.80 52.19
CA VAL A 3 -34.62 0.64 51.93
C VAL A 3 -33.27 1.11 51.36
N LEU A 4 -33.27 1.44 50.09
CA LEU A 4 -32.09 2.09 49.46
C LEU A 4 -32.18 3.57 49.77
N ASP A 5 -31.14 4.10 50.38
CA ASP A 5 -30.98 5.53 50.63
C ASP A 5 -30.40 6.24 49.40
N ILE A 6 -30.61 7.55 49.30
CA ILE A 6 -30.11 8.37 48.17
C ILE A 6 -28.59 8.25 48.08
N ASP A 7 -27.91 8.11 49.17
CA ASP A 7 -26.45 7.94 49.24
C ASP A 7 -26.02 6.59 48.59
N ASP A 8 -26.77 5.52 48.72
CA ASP A 8 -26.52 4.22 48.06
C ASP A 8 -26.65 4.32 46.56
N LEU A 9 -27.63 5.11 46.10
CA LEU A 9 -27.79 5.37 44.65
C LEU A 9 -26.66 6.19 44.08
N GLN A 10 -26.11 7.14 44.84
CA GLN A 10 -25.01 7.99 44.41
C GLN A 10 -23.74 7.16 44.21
N VAL A 11 -23.44 6.24 45.11
CA VAL A 11 -22.30 5.30 44.98
C VAL A 11 -22.46 4.41 43.74
N VAL A 12 -23.65 3.94 43.44
CA VAL A 12 -23.90 3.13 42.22
C VAL A 12 -23.70 3.95 40.96
N VAL A 13 -24.18 5.20 40.94
CA VAL A 13 -23.97 6.11 39.78
C VAL A 13 -22.49 6.41 39.54
N GLU A 14 -21.75 6.74 40.59
CA GLU A 14 -20.31 7.00 40.49
C GLU A 14 -19.54 5.77 40.01
N ARG A 15 -19.84 4.59 40.50
CA ARG A 15 -19.25 3.33 40.07
C ARG A 15 -19.53 3.02 38.59
N ASN A 16 -20.78 3.25 38.17
CA ASN A 16 -21.18 3.08 36.78
C ASN A 16 -20.51 4.12 35.86
N ALA A 17 -20.37 5.37 36.31
CA ALA A 17 -19.67 6.42 35.58
C ALA A 17 -18.19 6.09 35.41
N ALA A 18 -17.51 5.63 36.47
CA ALA A 18 -16.12 5.19 36.40
C ALA A 18 -15.92 3.97 35.47
N SER A 19 -16.83 2.99 35.52
CA SER A 19 -16.81 1.84 34.62
C SER A 19 -16.97 2.26 33.16
N ARG A 20 -17.93 3.15 32.85
CA ARG A 20 -18.14 3.67 31.50
C ARG A 20 -16.92 4.48 31.01
N ALA A 21 -16.30 5.27 31.87
CA ALA A 21 -15.10 5.99 31.51
C ALA A 21 -13.94 5.03 31.15
N ALA A 22 -13.77 3.95 31.93
CA ALA A 22 -12.77 2.93 31.61
C ALA A 22 -13.05 2.19 30.29
N GLU A 23 -14.30 1.88 30.00
CA GLU A 23 -14.71 1.29 28.71
C GLU A 23 -14.48 2.28 27.55
N ALA A 24 -14.81 3.55 27.70
CA ALA A 24 -14.54 4.58 26.71
C ALA A 24 -13.04 4.70 26.40
N MET A 25 -12.18 4.70 27.42
CA MET A 25 -10.72 4.72 27.23
C MET A 25 -10.19 3.47 26.50
N LYS A 26 -10.83 2.31 26.69
CA LYS A 26 -10.48 1.11 25.93
C LYS A 26 -10.91 1.25 24.47
N ALA A 27 -12.10 1.75 24.22
CA ALA A 27 -12.60 1.99 22.87
C ALA A 27 -11.73 3.00 22.12
N GLU A 28 -11.35 4.10 22.76
CA GLU A 28 -10.44 5.09 22.17
C GLU A 28 -9.09 4.48 21.78
N ARG A 29 -8.50 3.63 22.61
CA ARG A 29 -7.25 2.94 22.28
C ARG A 29 -7.38 2.00 21.10
N ILE A 30 -8.50 1.28 20.99
CA ILE A 30 -8.77 0.40 19.85
C ILE A 30 -8.92 1.25 18.58
N ILE A 31 -9.69 2.33 18.64
CA ILE A 31 -9.90 3.23 17.50
C ILE A 31 -8.57 3.84 17.05
N SER A 32 -7.74 4.33 17.97
CA SER A 32 -6.42 4.86 17.64
C SER A 32 -5.54 3.83 16.94
N ALA A 33 -5.50 2.61 17.44
CA ALA A 33 -4.70 1.55 16.82
C ALA A 33 -5.19 1.19 15.41
N GLU A 34 -6.50 1.16 15.19
CA GLU A 34 -7.09 0.91 13.86
C GLU A 34 -6.85 2.09 12.91
N LEU A 35 -6.89 3.33 13.39
CA LEU A 35 -6.54 4.52 12.60
C LEU A 35 -5.09 4.49 12.15
N ASP A 36 -4.14 4.14 13.03
CA ASP A 36 -2.73 4.00 12.68
C ASP A 36 -2.49 2.92 11.62
N LEU A 37 -3.28 1.83 11.65
CA LEU A 37 -3.23 0.79 10.62
C LEU A 37 -3.80 1.28 9.29
N PHE A 38 -4.90 2.01 9.34
CA PHE A 38 -5.55 2.57 8.16
C PHE A 38 -4.67 3.64 7.49
N GLU A 39 -4.05 4.54 8.25
CA GLU A 39 -3.11 5.53 7.73
C GLU A 39 -1.95 4.85 7.00
N ARG A 40 -1.30 3.87 7.63
CA ARG A 40 -0.23 3.09 6.96
C ARG A 40 -0.69 2.38 5.69
N TRP A 41 -1.93 1.92 5.65
CA TRP A 41 -2.49 1.33 4.44
C TRP A 41 -2.71 2.37 3.34
N VAL A 42 -3.27 3.53 3.66
CA VAL A 42 -3.44 4.65 2.71
C VAL A 42 -2.09 5.09 2.15
N ASP A 43 -1.09 5.30 3.02
CA ASP A 43 0.26 5.67 2.63
C ASP A 43 0.91 4.66 1.66
N SER A 44 0.60 3.38 1.86
CA SER A 44 1.11 2.33 0.97
C SER A 44 0.54 2.40 -0.45
N LEU A 45 -0.66 2.99 -0.63
CA LEU A 45 -1.30 3.10 -1.95
C LEU A 45 -0.53 4.03 -2.90
N GLU A 46 0.22 4.99 -2.39
CA GLU A 46 1.05 5.88 -3.21
C GLU A 46 2.29 5.16 -3.79
N VAL A 47 2.86 4.24 -3.02
CA VAL A 47 4.14 3.60 -3.34
C VAL A 47 3.97 2.28 -4.09
N LEU A 48 2.90 1.52 -3.81
CA LEU A 48 2.67 0.21 -4.40
C LEU A 48 2.63 0.20 -5.94
N PRO A 49 1.94 1.15 -6.61
CA PRO A 49 1.91 1.18 -8.07
C PRO A 49 3.30 1.36 -8.69
N ALA A 50 4.14 2.20 -8.10
CA ALA A 50 5.50 2.41 -8.57
C ALA A 50 6.37 1.15 -8.40
N ILE A 51 6.20 0.42 -7.30
CA ILE A 51 6.89 -0.86 -7.07
C ILE A 51 6.46 -1.92 -8.09
N VAL A 52 5.18 -1.99 -8.42
CA VAL A 52 4.65 -2.92 -9.42
C VAL A 52 5.23 -2.57 -10.79
N ALA A 53 5.11 -1.31 -11.22
CA ALA A 53 5.64 -0.84 -12.50
C ALA A 53 7.16 -1.06 -12.63
N LEU A 54 7.92 -0.83 -11.56
CA LEU A 54 9.36 -1.08 -11.52
C LEU A 54 9.70 -2.56 -11.76
N ARG A 55 8.94 -3.47 -11.17
CA ARG A 55 9.14 -4.91 -11.36
C ARG A 55 8.74 -5.37 -12.75
N GLU A 56 7.63 -4.89 -13.27
CA GLU A 56 7.18 -5.17 -14.64
C GLU A 56 8.22 -4.69 -15.66
N ARG A 57 8.76 -3.50 -15.44
CA ARG A 57 9.83 -2.95 -16.29
C ARG A 57 11.09 -3.81 -16.27
N ALA A 58 11.48 -4.32 -15.11
CA ALA A 58 12.63 -5.22 -15.00
C ALA A 58 12.38 -6.55 -15.72
N ASP A 59 11.19 -7.13 -15.57
CA ASP A 59 10.81 -8.35 -16.28
C ASP A 59 10.76 -8.15 -17.81
N GLU A 60 10.35 -6.98 -18.29
CA GLU A 60 10.41 -6.60 -19.69
C GLU A 60 11.85 -6.52 -20.20
N ILE A 61 12.75 -5.89 -19.44
CA ILE A 61 14.16 -5.79 -19.80
C ILE A 61 14.77 -7.19 -19.89
N VAL A 62 14.52 -8.06 -18.91
CA VAL A 62 15.01 -9.45 -18.93
C VAL A 62 14.51 -10.17 -20.18
N ARG A 63 13.20 -10.10 -20.47
CA ARG A 63 12.63 -10.74 -21.66
C ARG A 63 13.24 -10.21 -22.95
N ARG A 64 13.40 -8.88 -23.06
CA ARG A 64 14.01 -8.24 -24.23
C ARG A 64 15.44 -8.71 -24.45
N VAL A 65 16.27 -8.68 -23.41
CA VAL A 65 17.67 -9.12 -23.50
C VAL A 65 17.78 -10.59 -23.88
N LEU A 66 16.91 -11.45 -23.38
CA LEU A 66 16.88 -12.87 -23.73
C LEU A 66 16.49 -13.05 -25.22
N THR A 67 15.50 -12.31 -25.71
CA THR A 67 15.06 -12.35 -27.11
C THR A 67 16.14 -11.79 -28.05
N GLU A 68 16.76 -10.66 -27.72
CA GLU A 68 17.83 -10.07 -28.52
C GLU A 68 19.07 -10.97 -28.67
N ASN A 69 19.25 -11.90 -27.75
CA ASN A 69 20.35 -12.86 -27.75
C ASN A 69 19.92 -14.29 -28.12
N GLU A 70 18.75 -14.47 -28.70
CA GLU A 70 18.19 -15.79 -28.99
C GLU A 70 19.12 -16.63 -29.90
N ASP A 71 19.76 -16.01 -30.88
CA ASP A 71 20.72 -16.67 -31.77
C ASP A 71 21.92 -17.29 -31.03
N ARG A 72 22.31 -16.70 -29.89
CA ARG A 72 23.41 -17.21 -29.07
C ARG A 72 23.03 -18.43 -28.25
N TRP A 73 21.72 -18.64 -28.07
CA TRP A 73 21.16 -19.73 -27.28
C TRP A 73 20.65 -20.90 -28.11
N MET A 74 20.71 -20.81 -29.47
CA MET A 74 20.18 -21.83 -30.38
C MET A 74 20.77 -23.24 -30.17
N ASN A 75 21.98 -23.32 -29.62
CA ASN A 75 22.72 -24.56 -29.43
C ASN A 75 22.66 -25.13 -28.01
N ILE A 76 21.87 -24.54 -27.10
CA ILE A 76 21.71 -25.03 -25.73
C ILE A 76 20.40 -25.78 -25.55
N SER A 77 20.34 -26.68 -24.58
CA SER A 77 19.12 -27.39 -24.26
C SER A 77 18.03 -26.47 -23.70
N GLU A 78 16.76 -26.83 -23.88
CA GLU A 78 15.63 -26.09 -23.28
C GLU A 78 15.77 -25.99 -21.74
N ALA A 79 16.31 -27.02 -21.12
CA ALA A 79 16.58 -27.01 -19.67
C ALA A 79 17.63 -25.94 -19.30
N ASP A 80 18.66 -25.75 -20.09
CA ASP A 80 19.69 -24.74 -19.82
C ASP A 80 19.17 -23.35 -20.14
N ARG A 81 18.35 -23.18 -21.20
CA ARG A 81 17.65 -21.93 -21.49
C ARG A 81 16.78 -21.50 -20.30
N SER A 82 15.99 -22.40 -19.74
CA SER A 82 15.17 -22.12 -18.56
C SER A 82 16.03 -21.74 -17.33
N ARG A 83 17.20 -22.34 -17.16
CA ARG A 83 18.14 -21.97 -16.08
C ARG A 83 18.71 -20.56 -16.26
N VAL A 84 19.10 -20.21 -17.49
CA VAL A 84 19.60 -18.86 -17.80
C VAL A 84 18.51 -17.82 -17.53
N GLU A 85 17.28 -18.06 -17.97
CA GLU A 85 16.14 -17.19 -17.68
C GLU A 85 15.89 -17.03 -16.18
N ALA A 86 15.91 -18.12 -15.43
CA ALA A 86 15.74 -18.09 -13.98
C ALA A 86 16.85 -17.28 -13.28
N VAL A 87 18.11 -17.42 -13.73
CA VAL A 87 19.24 -16.65 -13.19
C VAL A 87 19.08 -15.15 -13.54
N ALA A 88 18.71 -14.82 -14.78
CA ALA A 88 18.50 -13.44 -15.19
C ALA A 88 17.39 -12.75 -14.35
N ARG A 89 16.27 -13.43 -14.14
CA ARG A 89 15.20 -12.93 -13.28
C ARG A 89 15.63 -12.79 -11.82
N ALA A 90 16.39 -13.76 -11.30
CA ALA A 90 16.89 -13.71 -9.93
C ALA A 90 17.84 -12.51 -9.72
N VAL A 91 18.69 -12.21 -10.71
CA VAL A 91 19.56 -11.02 -10.68
C VAL A 91 18.74 -9.74 -10.67
N ALA A 92 17.75 -9.60 -11.56
CA ALA A 92 16.87 -8.44 -11.63
C ALA A 92 16.12 -8.23 -10.31
N GLN A 93 15.54 -9.29 -9.75
CA GLN A 93 14.84 -9.22 -8.46
C GLN A 93 15.77 -8.82 -7.31
N ARG A 94 17.02 -9.31 -7.32
CA ARG A 94 18.01 -8.97 -6.30
C ARG A 94 18.41 -7.50 -6.37
N MET A 95 18.60 -6.97 -7.57
CA MET A 95 18.90 -5.55 -7.80
C MET A 95 17.75 -4.65 -7.34
N LEU A 96 16.50 -5.06 -7.52
CA LEU A 96 15.34 -4.27 -7.14
C LEU A 96 14.94 -4.44 -5.67
N HIS A 97 15.55 -5.36 -4.94
CA HIS A 97 15.18 -5.64 -3.55
C HIS A 97 15.35 -4.40 -2.66
N GLU A 98 16.54 -3.82 -2.65
CA GLU A 98 16.85 -2.64 -1.82
C GLU A 98 16.02 -1.39 -2.20
N PRO A 99 15.92 -1.00 -3.50
CA PRO A 99 15.05 0.09 -3.93
C PRO A 99 13.58 -0.11 -3.49
N THR A 100 13.06 -1.33 -3.68
CA THR A 100 11.69 -1.66 -3.28
C THR A 100 11.49 -1.53 -1.76
N LEU A 101 12.46 -2.00 -0.98
CA LEU A 101 12.42 -1.91 0.48
C LEU A 101 12.46 -0.45 0.94
N LYS A 102 13.31 0.36 0.31
CA LYS A 102 13.41 1.79 0.60
C LYS A 102 12.13 2.55 0.28
N LEU A 103 11.52 2.29 -0.87
CA LEU A 103 10.23 2.89 -1.22
C LEU A 103 9.15 2.55 -0.19
N LYS A 104 9.08 1.30 0.26
CA LYS A 104 8.13 0.88 1.30
C LYS A 104 8.38 1.56 2.65
N GLN A 105 9.65 1.81 3.01
CA GLN A 105 10.00 2.51 4.25
C GLN A 105 9.68 4.01 4.20
N LEU A 106 9.65 4.59 2.99
CA LEU A 106 9.30 5.98 2.78
C LEU A 106 7.79 6.22 2.70
N ALA A 107 6.99 5.18 2.51
CA ALA A 107 5.53 5.29 2.50
C ALA A 107 5.03 6.02 3.77
N GLY A 108 4.18 7.02 3.60
CA GLY A 108 3.69 7.87 4.70
C GLY A 108 4.65 8.95 5.19
N ASN A 109 5.81 9.11 4.59
CA ASN A 109 6.73 10.19 4.93
C ASN A 109 6.69 11.29 3.85
N GLU A 110 7.05 12.52 4.22
CA GLU A 110 7.07 13.68 3.31
C GLU A 110 7.90 13.46 2.03
N GLY A 111 8.89 12.56 2.06
CA GLY A 111 9.73 12.22 0.91
C GLY A 111 9.20 11.10 0.00
N ALA A 112 8.04 10.49 0.30
CA ALA A 112 7.51 9.36 -0.46
C ALA A 112 7.20 9.73 -1.91
N TYR A 113 6.52 10.84 -2.12
CA TYR A 113 6.16 11.35 -3.44
C TYR A 113 7.39 11.64 -4.31
N GLU A 114 8.39 12.31 -3.77
CA GLU A 114 9.64 12.62 -4.46
C GLU A 114 10.41 11.36 -4.83
N ALA A 115 10.50 10.38 -3.93
CA ALA A 115 11.14 9.12 -4.18
C ALA A 115 10.42 8.30 -5.27
N VAL A 116 9.09 8.28 -5.27
CA VAL A 116 8.27 7.62 -6.30
C VAL A 116 8.50 8.27 -7.66
N ASN A 117 8.47 9.60 -7.73
CA ASN A 117 8.71 10.33 -8.98
C ASN A 117 10.13 10.12 -9.51
N ALA A 118 11.13 10.16 -8.64
CA ALA A 118 12.50 9.87 -9.03
C ALA A 118 12.65 8.46 -9.62
N VAL A 119 12.02 7.45 -9.02
CA VAL A 119 12.03 6.08 -9.56
C VAL A 119 11.30 6.00 -10.89
N ARG A 120 10.16 6.65 -11.05
CA ARG A 120 9.42 6.70 -12.31
C ARG A 120 10.26 7.30 -13.43
N GLU A 121 10.90 8.44 -13.17
CA GLU A 121 11.76 9.13 -14.13
C GLU A 121 13.00 8.29 -14.48
N LEU A 122 13.75 7.78 -13.48
CA LEU A 122 14.95 7.01 -13.68
C LEU A 122 14.75 5.70 -14.44
N PHE A 123 13.61 5.06 -14.27
CA PHE A 123 13.30 3.77 -14.91
C PHE A 123 12.34 3.90 -16.09
N GLY A 124 11.91 5.12 -16.43
CA GLY A 124 10.99 5.39 -17.55
C GLY A 124 9.65 4.67 -17.37
N LEU A 125 9.05 4.79 -16.18
CA LEU A 125 7.79 4.10 -15.84
C LEU A 125 6.55 4.87 -16.29
N ASP A 126 6.69 6.09 -16.80
CA ASP A 126 5.58 6.97 -17.16
C ASP A 126 5.07 6.76 -18.61
N THR A 127 5.55 5.73 -19.30
CA THR A 127 5.03 5.38 -20.62
C THR A 127 3.83 4.45 -20.48
N GLU A 128 2.64 5.03 -20.55
CA GLU A 128 1.36 4.38 -20.77
C GLU A 128 0.78 3.51 -19.65
N THR A 129 0.34 4.13 -18.58
CA THR A 129 -0.99 3.79 -18.05
C THR A 129 -1.45 4.94 -17.15
N ASP A 130 -2.12 5.93 -17.73
CA ASP A 130 -3.12 6.73 -17.03
C ASP A 130 -4.45 5.93 -17.07
N PRO A 131 -4.82 5.16 -16.03
CA PRO A 131 -6.15 4.60 -15.90
C PRO A 131 -7.14 5.62 -15.33
N GLY A 132 -6.71 6.87 -15.20
CA GLY A 132 -7.46 7.98 -14.62
C GLY A 132 -7.93 8.97 -15.66
N GLY A 133 -8.46 8.50 -16.79
CA GLY A 133 -9.41 9.28 -17.59
C GLY A 133 -10.58 9.61 -16.67
N GLY A 134 -10.49 10.77 -15.98
CA GLY A 134 -11.52 11.27 -15.12
C GLY A 134 -12.87 11.25 -15.82
N THR A 135 -13.70 10.31 -15.46
CA THR A 135 -15.13 10.48 -15.62
C THR A 135 -15.48 11.64 -14.68
N GLU A 136 -15.58 12.85 -15.21
CA GLU A 136 -16.26 13.95 -14.52
C GLU A 136 -17.60 13.38 -14.05
N ALA A 137 -17.67 13.08 -12.76
CA ALA A 137 -18.93 12.82 -12.11
C ALA A 137 -19.74 14.11 -12.18
N THR A 138 -20.59 14.22 -13.20
CA THR A 138 -21.59 15.26 -13.31
C THR A 138 -22.51 15.14 -12.09
N VAL A 139 -22.25 15.94 -11.08
CA VAL A 139 -23.11 16.09 -9.91
C VAL A 139 -24.38 16.79 -10.38
N THR A 140 -25.43 16.02 -10.63
CA THR A 140 -26.75 16.57 -10.93
C THR A 140 -27.35 17.07 -9.61
N PRO A 141 -27.63 18.37 -9.46
CA PRO A 141 -28.23 18.89 -8.23
C PRO A 141 -29.64 18.34 -8.08
N ILE A 142 -29.94 17.73 -6.93
CA ILE A 142 -31.28 17.30 -6.56
C ILE A 142 -32.15 18.55 -6.41
N ARG A 143 -33.09 18.73 -7.35
CA ARG A 143 -34.10 19.77 -7.28
C ARG A 143 -35.06 19.44 -6.14
N ARG A 144 -35.05 20.25 -5.08
CA ARG A 144 -36.12 20.22 -4.09
C ARG A 144 -37.32 20.91 -4.70
N GLU A 145 -38.35 20.14 -5.01
CA GLU A 145 -39.68 20.66 -5.23
C GLU A 145 -40.36 20.88 -3.86
N GLY A 146 -40.84 22.12 -3.64
CA GLY A 146 -41.57 22.56 -2.47
C GLY A 146 -43.04 22.16 -2.48
#